data_6b2c801e31734416f40ae5bd03d4b480
#
_entry.id   6b2c801e31734416f40ae5bd03d4b480
#
_cell.length_a   1.000
_cell.length_b   1.000
_cell.length_c   1.000
_cell.angle_alpha   90.00
_cell.angle_beta   90.00
_cell.angle_gamma   90.00
#
_symmetry.space_group_name_H-M   'P 1'
#
loop_
_entity.id
_entity.type
_entity.pdbx_description
1 polymer ?
#
loop_
_entity_poly.entity_id
_entity_poly.type
_entity_poly.pdbx_seq_one_letter_code
_entity_poly.pdbx_strand_id
1 'polypeptide(L)'
;MLKPGITLYFVRHGETDWNAVRRYQGQTDTPLNDTGRAQAARNGQALRRILDGTSANFDFVASPLLRTADTMRIIRREMGLDPDAFAREDLLKEINFGHWEGQIWDDLPNSDPDEFAARKADPYRWRPRNGESYEDLSKRVGNWIASLERDTVAVSHGGVSRVVRGHILGVDWGEIHALDVPQDKVLRLRRGEQAWL
;
A
#
# COMPACT_ATOMS: atom_id res chain seq x y z
N MET A 1 -4.86 16.01 3.79
CA MET A 1 -3.96 16.44 2.69
C MET A 1 -2.54 16.45 3.24
N LEU A 2 -1.53 16.01 2.48
CA LEU A 2 -0.12 16.02 2.90
C LEU A 2 0.31 17.47 3.21
N LYS A 3 1.00 17.67 4.34
CA LYS A 3 1.48 19.00 4.75
C LYS A 3 2.54 19.53 3.78
N PRO A 4 2.62 20.85 3.56
CA PRO A 4 3.67 21.44 2.72
C PRO A 4 5.07 21.09 3.24
N GLY A 5 6.00 20.80 2.32
CA GLY A 5 7.39 20.47 2.65
C GLY A 5 7.64 19.00 3.00
N ILE A 6 6.60 18.19 3.28
CA ILE A 6 6.76 16.77 3.56
C ILE A 6 6.86 15.96 2.27
N THR A 7 7.83 15.04 2.23
CA THR A 7 7.98 14.02 1.19
C THR A 7 7.57 12.66 1.76
N LEU A 8 6.69 11.97 1.05
CA LEU A 8 6.31 10.58 1.34
C LEU A 8 6.88 9.66 0.26
N TYR A 9 7.75 8.74 0.66
CA TYR A 9 8.14 7.59 -0.16
C TYR A 9 7.25 6.41 0.21
N PHE A 10 6.44 5.98 -0.72
CA PHE A 10 5.49 4.90 -0.53
C PHE A 10 5.92 3.66 -1.32
N VAL A 11 5.95 2.52 -0.66
CA VAL A 11 6.30 1.22 -1.26
C VAL A 11 5.14 0.26 -1.01
N ARG A 12 4.64 -0.37 -2.06
CA ARG A 12 3.77 -1.53 -1.92
C ARG A 12 4.60 -2.73 -1.50
N HIS A 13 4.09 -3.57 -0.59
CA HIS A 13 4.74 -4.81 -0.20
C HIS A 13 5.11 -5.67 -1.41
N GLY A 14 6.18 -6.46 -1.32
CA GLY A 14 6.61 -7.39 -2.34
C GLY A 14 5.55 -8.48 -2.63
N GLU A 15 5.70 -9.18 -3.73
CA GLU A 15 4.78 -10.22 -4.18
C GLU A 15 4.60 -11.33 -3.14
N THR A 16 3.38 -11.85 -3.07
CA THR A 16 2.99 -13.06 -2.34
C THR A 16 2.43 -14.07 -3.34
N ASP A 17 2.35 -15.35 -2.98
CA ASP A 17 1.72 -16.36 -3.85
C ASP A 17 0.27 -16.00 -4.18
N TRP A 18 -0.42 -15.31 -3.30
CA TRP A 18 -1.78 -14.84 -3.57
C TRP A 18 -1.83 -13.72 -4.62
N ASN A 19 -0.81 -12.84 -4.68
CA ASN A 19 -0.71 -11.87 -5.76
C ASN A 19 -0.51 -12.55 -7.11
N ALA A 20 0.36 -13.56 -7.18
CA ALA A 20 0.70 -14.27 -8.42
C ALA A 20 -0.54 -14.89 -9.09
N VAL A 21 -1.51 -15.35 -8.29
CA VAL A 21 -2.77 -15.94 -8.78
C VAL A 21 -3.97 -14.99 -8.68
N ARG A 22 -3.74 -13.70 -8.48
CA ARG A 22 -4.78 -12.66 -8.37
C ARG A 22 -5.86 -12.97 -7.32
N ARG A 23 -5.44 -13.56 -6.20
CA ARG A 23 -6.30 -13.86 -5.06
C ARG A 23 -6.39 -12.67 -4.11
N TYR A 24 -7.60 -12.30 -3.70
CA TYR A 24 -7.82 -11.25 -2.73
C TYR A 24 -7.21 -11.59 -1.37
N GLN A 25 -6.32 -10.73 -0.89
CA GLN A 25 -5.67 -10.90 0.40
C GLN A 25 -6.38 -10.13 1.52
N GLY A 26 -6.73 -8.87 1.23
CA GLY A 26 -7.27 -7.99 2.25
C GLY A 26 -6.38 -7.94 3.49
N GLN A 27 -6.96 -8.25 4.64
CA GLN A 27 -6.25 -8.29 5.92
C GLN A 27 -5.79 -9.69 6.33
N THR A 28 -6.08 -10.72 5.52
CA THR A 28 -5.49 -12.05 5.68
C THR A 28 -3.97 -11.97 5.58
N ASP A 29 -3.28 -12.58 6.54
CA ASP A 29 -1.82 -12.52 6.64
C ASP A 29 -1.18 -13.58 5.75
N THR A 30 -0.39 -13.13 4.78
CA THR A 30 0.30 -13.97 3.80
C THR A 30 1.78 -13.57 3.73
N PRO A 31 2.71 -14.54 3.65
CA PRO A 31 4.15 -14.24 3.54
C PRO A 31 4.53 -13.75 2.14
N LEU A 32 5.69 -13.08 2.04
CA LEU A 32 6.33 -12.82 0.75
C LEU A 32 6.81 -14.13 0.12
N ASN A 33 6.68 -14.23 -1.21
CA ASN A 33 7.39 -15.24 -1.99
C ASN A 33 8.81 -14.77 -2.39
N ASP A 34 9.57 -15.57 -3.13
CA ASP A 34 10.94 -15.24 -3.51
C ASP A 34 11.01 -14.00 -4.40
N THR A 35 10.06 -13.86 -5.34
CA THR A 35 9.92 -12.66 -6.17
C THR A 35 9.70 -11.42 -5.31
N GLY A 36 8.80 -11.50 -4.32
CA GLY A 36 8.51 -10.38 -3.42
C GLY A 36 9.70 -9.98 -2.56
N ARG A 37 10.50 -10.94 -2.09
CA ARG A 37 11.75 -10.65 -1.36
C ARG A 37 12.76 -9.92 -2.26
N ALA A 38 12.91 -10.35 -3.50
CA ALA A 38 13.78 -9.70 -4.49
C ALA A 38 13.31 -8.28 -4.84
N GLN A 39 11.98 -8.06 -4.96
CA GLN A 39 11.38 -6.73 -5.18
C GLN A 39 11.68 -5.80 -3.99
N ALA A 40 11.47 -6.27 -2.77
CA ALA A 40 11.77 -5.52 -1.56
C ALA A 40 13.24 -5.11 -1.47
N ALA A 41 14.17 -6.02 -1.82
CA ALA A 41 15.60 -5.72 -1.83
C ALA A 41 15.95 -4.64 -2.86
N ARG A 42 15.41 -4.71 -4.09
CA ARG A 42 15.60 -3.66 -5.12
C ARG A 42 15.08 -2.29 -4.65
N ASN A 43 13.90 -2.24 -4.04
CA ASN A 43 13.34 -1.03 -3.48
C ASN A 43 14.22 -0.46 -2.36
N GLY A 44 14.79 -1.32 -1.51
CA GLY A 44 15.74 -0.93 -0.47
C GLY A 44 17.03 -0.32 -1.05
N GLN A 45 17.59 -0.92 -2.09
CA GLN A 45 18.77 -0.39 -2.79
C GLN A 45 18.47 0.95 -3.48
N ALA A 46 17.28 1.12 -4.06
CA ALA A 46 16.85 2.39 -4.61
C ALA A 46 16.75 3.46 -3.52
N LEU A 47 16.08 3.17 -2.40
CA LEU A 47 15.95 4.10 -1.27
C LEU A 47 17.31 4.43 -0.65
N ARG A 48 18.23 3.47 -0.54
CA ARG A 48 19.61 3.74 -0.08
C ARG A 48 20.28 4.81 -0.93
N ARG A 49 20.20 4.72 -2.26
CA ARG A 49 20.78 5.72 -3.18
C ARG A 49 20.09 7.08 -3.09
N ILE A 50 18.76 7.09 -2.95
CA ILE A 50 17.94 8.31 -2.90
C ILE A 50 18.15 9.06 -1.59
N LEU A 51 18.26 8.33 -0.46
CA LEU A 51 18.32 8.89 0.89
C LEU A 51 19.74 8.86 1.47
N ASP A 52 20.76 8.73 0.63
CA ASP A 52 22.17 8.65 1.04
C ASP A 52 22.55 9.79 2.00
N GLY A 53 23.06 9.41 3.18
CA GLY A 53 23.43 10.35 4.25
C GLY A 53 22.24 11.07 4.94
N THR A 54 21.00 10.91 4.48
CA THR A 54 19.83 11.64 5.00
C THR A 54 18.76 10.77 5.65
N SER A 55 18.94 9.45 5.67
CA SER A 55 17.94 8.50 6.17
C SER A 55 17.48 8.74 7.61
N ALA A 56 18.34 9.33 8.47
CA ALA A 56 18.00 9.71 9.84
C ALA A 56 16.93 10.82 9.93
N ASN A 57 16.68 11.54 8.85
CA ASN A 57 15.66 12.60 8.80
C ASN A 57 14.26 12.04 8.49
N PHE A 58 14.15 10.75 8.18
CA PHE A 58 12.92 10.10 7.78
C PHE A 58 12.35 9.23 8.89
N ASP A 59 11.03 9.26 9.04
CA ASP A 59 10.31 8.24 9.78
C ASP A 59 10.08 7.02 8.88
N PHE A 60 10.22 5.83 9.45
CA PHE A 60 9.93 4.56 8.78
C PHE A 60 8.71 3.93 9.42
N VAL A 61 7.69 3.65 8.60
CA VAL A 61 6.42 3.09 9.07
C VAL A 61 5.94 1.99 8.13
N ALA A 62 5.34 0.94 8.68
CA ALA A 62 4.72 -0.11 7.87
C ALA A 62 3.36 -0.51 8.43
N SER A 63 2.47 -0.99 7.55
CA SER A 63 1.32 -1.78 7.99
C SER A 63 1.80 -2.95 8.86
N PRO A 64 1.05 -3.38 9.90
CA PRO A 64 1.47 -4.47 10.77
C PRO A 64 1.42 -5.85 10.12
N LEU A 65 0.79 -6.01 8.92
CA LEU A 65 0.67 -7.29 8.24
C LEU A 65 2.05 -7.84 7.84
N LEU A 66 2.19 -9.16 7.92
CA LEU A 66 3.47 -9.87 7.75
C LEU A 66 4.22 -9.44 6.48
N ARG A 67 3.56 -9.47 5.32
CA ARG A 67 4.15 -9.09 4.02
C ARG A 67 4.71 -7.68 3.97
N THR A 68 4.07 -6.72 4.66
CA THR A 68 4.55 -5.33 4.73
C THR A 68 5.68 -5.16 5.74
N ALA A 69 5.57 -5.79 6.89
CA ALA A 69 6.63 -5.78 7.90
C ALA A 69 7.92 -6.42 7.37
N ASP A 70 7.81 -7.55 6.67
CA ASP A 70 8.96 -8.22 6.06
C ASP A 70 9.56 -7.41 4.91
N THR A 71 8.71 -6.77 4.08
CA THR A 71 9.20 -5.83 3.05
C THR A 71 9.99 -4.68 3.68
N MET A 72 9.49 -4.08 4.77
CA MET A 72 10.20 -2.99 5.47
C MET A 72 11.52 -3.48 6.08
N ARG A 73 11.55 -4.66 6.70
CA ARG A 73 12.79 -5.25 7.23
C ARG A 73 13.86 -5.43 6.15
N ILE A 74 13.47 -5.94 4.98
CA ILE A 74 14.38 -6.13 3.84
C ILE A 74 14.88 -4.78 3.35
N ILE A 75 13.99 -3.80 3.13
CA ILE A 75 14.36 -2.44 2.71
C ILE A 75 15.39 -1.84 3.67
N ARG A 76 15.12 -1.86 4.97
CA ARG A 76 16.02 -1.26 5.97
C ARG A 76 17.38 -1.97 6.02
N ARG A 77 17.40 -3.30 5.87
CA ARG A 77 18.64 -4.07 5.78
C ARG A 77 19.49 -3.65 4.58
N GLU A 78 18.87 -3.49 3.41
CA GLU A 78 19.55 -3.03 2.20
C GLU A 78 20.08 -1.59 2.34
N MET A 79 19.42 -0.76 3.14
CA MET A 79 19.86 0.59 3.47
C MET A 79 20.99 0.61 4.55
N GLY A 80 21.35 -0.52 5.14
CA GLY A 80 22.32 -0.60 6.24
C GLY A 80 21.76 -0.10 7.58
N LEU A 81 20.44 -0.10 7.75
CA LEU A 81 19.75 0.31 8.96
C LEU A 81 19.30 -0.91 9.78
N ASP A 82 19.03 -0.70 11.07
CA ASP A 82 18.42 -1.74 11.92
C ASP A 82 17.08 -2.18 11.31
N PRO A 83 16.91 -3.46 10.91
CA PRO A 83 15.74 -3.94 10.20
C PRO A 83 14.43 -3.82 10.97
N ASP A 84 14.47 -3.81 12.30
CA ASP A 84 13.27 -3.80 13.16
C ASP A 84 12.93 -2.42 13.74
N ALA A 85 13.76 -1.39 13.52
CA ALA A 85 13.57 -0.04 14.05
C ALA A 85 12.59 0.79 13.18
N PHE A 86 11.33 0.35 13.03
CA PHE A 86 10.25 1.08 12.36
C PHE A 86 8.93 0.99 13.13
N ALA A 87 8.07 1.98 12.94
CA ALA A 87 6.74 2.00 13.54
C ALA A 87 5.77 1.10 12.77
N ARG A 88 4.84 0.46 13.49
CA ARG A 88 3.70 -0.23 12.89
C ARG A 88 2.47 0.65 12.99
N GLU A 89 1.71 0.77 11.90
CA GLU A 89 0.56 1.67 11.80
C GLU A 89 -0.67 0.91 11.29
N ASP A 90 -1.67 0.78 12.14
CA ASP A 90 -2.91 0.04 11.82
C ASP A 90 -3.74 0.74 10.73
N LEU A 91 -3.67 2.06 10.64
CA LEU A 91 -4.34 2.82 9.59
C LEU A 91 -3.80 2.51 8.19
N LEU A 92 -2.62 1.87 8.10
CA LEU A 92 -1.99 1.43 6.85
C LEU A 92 -2.33 -0.02 6.46
N LYS A 93 -3.17 -0.76 7.22
CA LYS A 93 -3.65 -2.08 6.78
C LYS A 93 -4.36 -2.00 5.44
N GLU A 94 -4.30 -3.08 4.66
CA GLU A 94 -5.04 -3.17 3.39
C GLU A 94 -6.55 -3.01 3.63
N ILE A 95 -7.27 -2.65 2.58
CA ILE A 95 -8.72 -2.71 2.58
C ILE A 95 -9.17 -4.12 2.97
N ASN A 96 -10.11 -4.21 3.91
CA ASN A 96 -10.71 -5.48 4.29
C ASN A 96 -11.72 -5.91 3.20
N PHE A 97 -11.40 -6.97 2.47
CA PHE A 97 -12.29 -7.49 1.44
C PHE A 97 -13.38 -8.44 1.97
N GLY A 98 -13.46 -8.64 3.30
CA GLY A 98 -14.52 -9.41 3.94
C GLY A 98 -14.62 -10.81 3.34
N HIS A 99 -15.83 -11.20 2.91
CA HIS A 99 -16.10 -12.54 2.36
C HIS A 99 -15.39 -12.83 1.02
N TRP A 100 -14.79 -11.83 0.36
CA TRP A 100 -13.97 -12.04 -0.84
C TRP A 100 -12.52 -12.40 -0.53
N GLU A 101 -12.07 -12.27 0.72
CA GLU A 101 -10.71 -12.68 1.07
C GLU A 101 -10.51 -14.19 0.80
N GLY A 102 -9.43 -14.51 0.12
CA GLY A 102 -9.14 -15.89 -0.34
C GLY A 102 -9.77 -16.27 -1.68
N GLN A 103 -10.69 -15.47 -2.24
CA GLN A 103 -11.27 -15.75 -3.56
C GLN A 103 -10.37 -15.20 -4.69
N ILE A 104 -10.40 -15.88 -5.85
CA ILE A 104 -9.68 -15.45 -7.04
C ILE A 104 -10.52 -14.41 -7.79
N TRP A 105 -9.90 -13.29 -8.16
CA TRP A 105 -10.58 -12.20 -8.87
C TRP A 105 -11.34 -12.66 -10.10
N ASP A 106 -10.71 -13.52 -10.91
CA ASP A 106 -11.25 -13.94 -12.20
C ASP A 106 -12.45 -14.91 -12.06
N ASP A 107 -12.66 -15.51 -10.89
CA ASP A 107 -13.78 -16.41 -10.59
C ASP A 107 -15.02 -15.65 -10.10
N LEU A 108 -14.86 -14.42 -9.56
CA LEU A 108 -15.95 -13.65 -8.95
C LEU A 108 -17.15 -13.38 -9.88
N PRO A 109 -17.00 -13.12 -11.20
CA PRO A 109 -18.14 -12.96 -12.08
C PRO A 109 -19.11 -14.16 -12.08
N ASN A 110 -18.59 -15.35 -11.77
CA ASN A 110 -19.36 -16.60 -11.73
C ASN A 110 -19.77 -17.01 -10.31
N SER A 111 -18.88 -16.79 -9.33
CA SER A 111 -19.12 -17.23 -7.94
C SER A 111 -19.96 -16.26 -7.11
N ASP A 112 -19.94 -14.97 -7.45
CA ASP A 112 -20.67 -13.90 -6.75
C ASP A 112 -21.09 -12.77 -7.72
N PRO A 113 -21.94 -13.08 -8.73
CA PRO A 113 -22.23 -12.19 -9.85
C PRO A 113 -22.89 -10.88 -9.44
N ASP A 114 -23.78 -10.91 -8.45
CA ASP A 114 -24.53 -9.75 -8.00
C ASP A 114 -23.61 -8.74 -7.29
N GLU A 115 -22.78 -9.22 -6.38
CA GLU A 115 -21.80 -8.39 -5.67
C GLU A 115 -20.71 -7.87 -6.63
N PHE A 116 -20.31 -8.70 -7.60
CA PHE A 116 -19.35 -8.28 -8.64
C PHE A 116 -19.94 -7.15 -9.52
N ALA A 117 -21.21 -7.25 -9.91
CA ALA A 117 -21.93 -6.19 -10.66
C ALA A 117 -22.07 -4.92 -9.82
N ALA A 118 -22.44 -5.02 -8.54
CA ALA A 118 -22.55 -3.90 -7.62
C ALA A 118 -21.21 -3.16 -7.48
N ARG A 119 -20.10 -3.91 -7.31
CA ARG A 119 -18.75 -3.34 -7.25
C ARG A 119 -18.37 -2.62 -8.55
N LYS A 120 -18.74 -3.15 -9.70
CA LYS A 120 -18.49 -2.47 -11.00
C LYS A 120 -19.27 -1.18 -11.16
N ALA A 121 -20.48 -1.12 -10.62
CA ALA A 121 -21.34 0.05 -10.70
C ALA A 121 -20.81 1.22 -9.83
N ASP A 122 -20.32 0.94 -8.62
CA ASP A 122 -19.72 1.95 -7.73
C ASP A 122 -18.52 1.35 -6.98
N PRO A 123 -17.33 1.28 -7.59
CA PRO A 123 -16.16 0.66 -6.98
C PRO A 123 -15.66 1.41 -5.73
N TYR A 124 -16.02 2.69 -5.56
CA TYR A 124 -15.59 3.49 -4.43
C TYR A 124 -16.44 3.25 -3.19
N ARG A 125 -17.77 3.18 -3.32
CA ARG A 125 -18.70 3.01 -2.19
C ARG A 125 -19.09 1.56 -1.94
N TRP A 126 -18.93 0.70 -2.93
CA TRP A 126 -19.22 -0.71 -2.74
C TRP A 126 -18.44 -1.28 -1.55
N ARG A 127 -19.13 -2.04 -0.70
CA ARG A 127 -18.58 -2.67 0.49
C ARG A 127 -18.91 -4.17 0.49
N PRO A 128 -17.89 -5.05 0.52
CA PRO A 128 -18.13 -6.48 0.68
C PRO A 128 -18.71 -6.79 2.06
N ARG A 129 -19.45 -7.87 2.19
CA ARG A 129 -19.96 -8.32 3.49
C ARG A 129 -18.80 -8.50 4.48
N ASN A 130 -18.93 -7.92 5.68
CA ASN A 130 -17.90 -7.91 6.73
C ASN A 130 -16.57 -7.23 6.32
N GLY A 131 -16.59 -6.35 5.33
CA GLY A 131 -15.40 -5.67 4.83
C GLY A 131 -15.51 -4.15 4.85
N GLU A 132 -14.58 -3.50 4.17
CA GLU A 132 -14.49 -2.05 3.98
C GLU A 132 -14.76 -1.65 2.52
N SER A 133 -15.35 -0.47 2.32
CA SER A 133 -15.33 0.22 1.03
C SER A 133 -14.03 1.01 0.84
N TYR A 134 -13.73 1.45 -0.38
CA TYR A 134 -12.68 2.43 -0.61
C TYR A 134 -12.96 3.76 0.10
N GLU A 135 -14.22 4.12 0.30
CA GLU A 135 -14.60 5.30 1.07
C GLU A 135 -14.17 5.18 2.55
N ASP A 136 -14.35 4.01 3.17
CA ASP A 136 -13.89 3.77 4.56
C ASP A 136 -12.35 3.80 4.63
N LEU A 137 -11.71 3.11 3.70
CA LEU A 137 -10.25 3.14 3.57
C LEU A 137 -9.74 4.57 3.41
N SER A 138 -10.40 5.37 2.58
CA SER A 138 -10.06 6.79 2.36
C SER A 138 -10.11 7.60 3.65
N LYS A 139 -11.14 7.41 4.48
CA LYS A 139 -11.26 8.12 5.76
C LYS A 139 -10.10 7.82 6.70
N ARG A 140 -9.76 6.52 6.91
CA ARG A 140 -8.66 6.17 7.83
C ARG A 140 -7.28 6.55 7.31
N VAL A 141 -7.02 6.37 6.01
CA VAL A 141 -5.74 6.75 5.39
C VAL A 141 -5.59 8.28 5.33
N GLY A 142 -6.68 9.02 5.11
CA GLY A 142 -6.69 10.48 5.17
C GLY A 142 -6.27 11.00 6.54
N ASN A 143 -6.72 10.37 7.64
CA ASN A 143 -6.31 10.68 9.00
C ASN A 143 -4.81 10.44 9.20
N TRP A 144 -4.29 9.31 8.70
CA TRP A 144 -2.86 9.01 8.77
C TRP A 144 -2.02 10.04 7.98
N ILE A 145 -2.42 10.41 6.76
CA ILE A 145 -1.70 11.42 5.96
C ILE A 145 -1.66 12.76 6.72
N ALA A 146 -2.77 13.15 7.38
CA ALA A 146 -2.85 14.40 8.13
C ALA A 146 -1.98 14.40 9.38
N SER A 147 -1.66 13.23 9.96
CA SER A 147 -0.81 13.09 11.15
C SER A 147 0.69 13.16 10.85
N LEU A 148 1.10 13.08 9.59
CA LEU A 148 2.52 13.12 9.22
C LEU A 148 3.14 14.48 9.57
N GLU A 149 4.26 14.44 10.31
CA GLU A 149 5.02 15.64 10.73
C GLU A 149 6.41 15.72 10.09
N ARG A 150 6.90 14.60 9.53
CA ARG A 150 8.25 14.48 8.95
C ARG A 150 8.20 13.75 7.62
N ASP A 151 9.25 13.88 6.85
CA ASP A 151 9.49 13.03 5.68
C ASP A 151 9.40 11.56 6.11
N THR A 152 8.70 10.76 5.32
CA THR A 152 8.33 9.40 5.74
C THR A 152 8.57 8.39 4.61
N VAL A 153 9.13 7.23 4.97
CA VAL A 153 9.14 6.01 4.15
C VAL A 153 8.07 5.07 4.68
N ALA A 154 7.04 4.81 3.88
CA ALA A 154 5.92 3.96 4.26
C ALA A 154 5.87 2.69 3.40
N VAL A 155 5.71 1.53 4.04
CA VAL A 155 5.43 0.26 3.35
C VAL A 155 4.00 -0.18 3.65
N SER A 156 3.19 -0.34 2.61
CA SER A 156 1.80 -0.70 2.76
C SER A 156 1.30 -1.50 1.54
N HIS A 157 0.07 -1.29 1.09
CA HIS A 157 -0.68 -2.15 0.18
C HIS A 157 -1.18 -1.42 -1.05
N GLY A 158 -1.75 -2.17 -1.99
CA GLY A 158 -2.26 -1.65 -3.25
C GLY A 158 -3.46 -0.71 -3.08
N GLY A 159 -4.45 -1.09 -2.29
CA GLY A 159 -5.62 -0.25 -2.02
C GLY A 159 -5.23 1.04 -1.32
N VAL A 160 -4.34 0.94 -0.31
CA VAL A 160 -3.82 2.11 0.42
C VAL A 160 -3.06 3.06 -0.51
N SER A 161 -2.20 2.54 -1.42
CA SER A 161 -1.48 3.37 -2.41
C SER A 161 -2.42 4.19 -3.28
N ARG A 162 -3.51 3.59 -3.75
CA ARG A 162 -4.54 4.25 -4.56
C ARG A 162 -5.17 5.41 -3.80
N VAL A 163 -5.58 5.16 -2.57
CA VAL A 163 -6.19 6.18 -1.69
C VAL A 163 -5.21 7.30 -1.34
N VAL A 164 -3.96 6.97 -1.01
CA VAL A 164 -2.90 7.97 -0.76
C VAL A 164 -2.75 8.90 -1.96
N ARG A 165 -2.75 8.36 -3.18
CA ARG A 165 -2.68 9.16 -4.42
C ARG A 165 -3.94 10.00 -4.62
N GLY A 166 -5.12 9.48 -4.33
CA GLY A 166 -6.38 10.25 -4.32
C GLY A 166 -6.27 11.49 -3.45
N HIS A 167 -5.82 11.34 -2.20
CA HIS A 167 -5.66 12.45 -1.24
C HIS A 167 -4.59 13.48 -1.63
N ILE A 168 -3.47 13.03 -2.19
CA ILE A 168 -2.30 13.91 -2.43
C ILE A 168 -2.38 14.58 -3.80
N LEU A 169 -2.89 13.87 -4.82
CA LEU A 169 -2.90 14.33 -6.21
C LEU A 169 -4.27 14.87 -6.64
N GLY A 170 -5.33 14.62 -5.86
CA GLY A 170 -6.69 15.01 -6.24
C GLY A 170 -7.28 14.15 -7.37
N VAL A 171 -6.85 12.88 -7.48
CA VAL A 171 -7.43 11.92 -8.44
C VAL A 171 -8.89 11.67 -8.07
N ASP A 172 -9.78 11.62 -9.08
CA ASP A 172 -11.19 11.32 -8.85
C ASP A 172 -11.38 9.99 -8.13
N TRP A 173 -12.25 9.98 -7.12
CA TRP A 173 -12.48 8.80 -6.29
C TRP A 173 -13.06 7.61 -7.06
N GLY A 174 -13.82 7.86 -8.12
CA GLY A 174 -14.33 6.81 -9.01
C GLY A 174 -13.24 6.15 -9.86
N GLU A 175 -12.09 6.80 -10.03
CA GLU A 175 -10.99 6.35 -10.89
C GLU A 175 -9.81 5.74 -10.11
N ILE A 176 -9.72 5.96 -8.79
CA ILE A 176 -8.55 5.50 -8.01
C ILE A 176 -8.32 4.00 -8.11
N HIS A 177 -9.39 3.20 -8.25
CA HIS A 177 -9.33 1.74 -8.32
C HIS A 177 -8.57 1.22 -9.55
N ALA A 178 -8.48 2.02 -10.63
CA ALA A 178 -7.78 1.70 -11.87
C ALA A 178 -6.28 2.06 -11.84
N LEU A 179 -5.81 2.79 -10.82
CA LEU A 179 -4.42 3.21 -10.74
C LEU A 179 -3.49 2.00 -10.56
N ASP A 180 -2.44 1.95 -11.37
CA ASP A 180 -1.36 0.96 -11.23
C ASP A 180 -0.62 1.10 -9.91
N VAL A 181 -0.25 -0.04 -9.32
CA VAL A 181 0.51 -0.09 -8.07
C VAL A 181 1.60 -1.14 -8.17
N PRO A 182 2.73 -0.86 -8.84
CA PRO A 182 3.84 -1.78 -8.99
C PRO A 182 4.47 -2.13 -7.63
N GLN A 183 5.04 -3.33 -7.53
CA GLN A 183 5.69 -3.84 -6.31
C GLN A 183 7.21 -3.68 -6.33
N ASP A 184 7.76 -3.33 -7.48
CA ASP A 184 9.20 -3.21 -7.76
C ASP A 184 9.67 -1.76 -7.92
N LYS A 185 8.85 -0.79 -7.51
CA LYS A 185 9.13 0.63 -7.60
C LYS A 185 8.80 1.37 -6.31
N VAL A 186 9.52 2.44 -6.07
CA VAL A 186 9.26 3.38 -4.99
C VAL A 186 8.45 4.55 -5.54
N LEU A 187 7.32 4.85 -4.94
CA LEU A 187 6.52 6.03 -5.26
C LEU A 187 6.95 7.20 -4.38
N ARG A 188 7.51 8.25 -4.96
CA ARG A 188 7.72 9.52 -4.28
C ARG A 188 6.49 10.40 -4.46
N LEU A 189 5.97 10.91 -3.36
CA LEU A 189 4.81 11.80 -3.30
C LEU A 189 5.19 13.10 -2.59
N ARG A 190 4.81 14.22 -3.15
CA ARG A 190 4.76 15.54 -2.56
C ARG A 190 3.40 16.15 -2.86
N ARG A 191 3.05 17.24 -2.20
CA ARG A 191 1.75 17.88 -2.43
C ARG A 191 1.53 18.19 -3.91
N GLY A 192 0.57 17.50 -4.54
CA GLY A 192 0.23 17.66 -5.96
C GLY A 192 1.16 16.99 -6.95
N GLU A 193 2.21 16.27 -6.49
CA GLU A 193 3.22 15.66 -7.36
C GLU A 193 3.47 14.20 -7.03
N GLN A 194 3.76 13.40 -8.06
CA GLN A 194 4.25 12.03 -7.91
C GLN A 194 5.36 11.71 -8.89
N ALA A 195 6.23 10.76 -8.50
CA ALA A 195 7.22 10.15 -9.37
C ALA A 195 7.46 8.69 -8.97
N TRP A 196 7.53 7.79 -9.94
CA TRP A 196 8.02 6.43 -9.77
C TRP A 196 9.55 6.41 -9.92
N LEU A 197 10.23 5.73 -8.99
CA LEU A 197 11.68 5.68 -8.88
C LEU A 197 12.16 4.23 -8.93
#